data_07e731a6a51a929f942095c15b5035a7
#
_entry.id   07e731a6a51a929f942095c15b5035a7
#
_cell.length_a   1.000
_cell.length_b   1.000
_cell.length_c   1.000
_cell.angle_alpha   90.00
_cell.angle_beta   90.00
_cell.angle_gamma   90.00
#
_symmetry.space_group_name_H-M   'P 1'
#
loop_
_entity.id
_entity.type
_entity.pdbx_description
1 polymer ?
#
loop_
_entity_poly.entity_id
_entity_poly.type
_entity_poly.pdbx_seq_one_letter_code
_entity_poly.pdbx_strand_id
1 'polypeptide(L)'
;MLPDMSDPARNTEIGTVVRRHAPPKRQKNAKIRPREYLTEAEIDRLMKAARKRGRWGYRNATMILVAFRHGLRVGELVSLRWDQVDFATAHLHVNRLKRGRESQHPLSGPELRALRQLKREQTQGSRFVFLSERGSPLTPRGFAQMLSRSALSIDFPFPVHPHMLRHACGFKLANDGHDTRALQDYLGHRQIQHTVRYTEMAAARFNGFWAD
;
A
#
# COMPACT_ATOMS: atom_id res chain seq x y z
N MET A 1 89.72 -3.55 -4.97
CA MET A 1 88.81 -4.71 -4.63
C MET A 1 87.75 -4.18 -3.73
N LEU A 2 86.59 -3.82 -4.28
CA LEU A 2 85.49 -3.22 -3.59
C LEU A 2 84.47 -4.31 -3.28
N PRO A 3 83.86 -4.38 -2.10
CA PRO A 3 82.72 -5.26 -1.84
C PRO A 3 81.39 -4.64 -2.26
N ASP A 4 80.65 -5.45 -2.89
CA ASP A 4 79.25 -5.24 -3.33
C ASP A 4 78.33 -5.09 -2.11
N MET A 5 77.55 -3.97 -2.13
CA MET A 5 76.44 -3.74 -1.14
C MET A 5 75.15 -3.55 -1.91
N SER A 6 74.50 -4.67 -2.20
CA SER A 6 73.08 -4.67 -2.66
C SER A 6 72.19 -5.15 -1.52
N ASP A 7 71.57 -4.18 -0.82
CA ASP A 7 70.50 -4.46 0.16
C ASP A 7 69.13 -4.20 -0.51
N PRO A 8 68.28 -5.20 -0.67
CA PRO A 8 66.92 -4.98 -1.17
C PRO A 8 65.98 -4.56 -0.03
N ALA A 9 65.60 -3.30 -0.08
CA ALA A 9 64.57 -2.74 0.80
C ALA A 9 63.31 -3.58 0.85
N ARG A 10 62.97 -4.04 2.06
CA ARG A 10 61.69 -4.67 2.38
C ARG A 10 60.56 -3.67 2.22
N ASN A 11 59.77 -3.84 1.19
CA ASN A 11 58.50 -3.16 1.00
C ASN A 11 57.44 -3.84 1.86
N THR A 12 57.18 -3.33 3.06
CA THR A 12 56.10 -3.77 3.93
C THR A 12 54.82 -3.07 3.50
N GLU A 13 54.06 -3.67 2.57
CA GLU A 13 52.70 -3.24 2.28
C GLU A 13 51.82 -3.53 3.53
N ILE A 14 51.48 -2.46 4.24
CA ILE A 14 50.46 -2.50 5.29
C ILE A 14 49.10 -2.57 4.58
N GLY A 15 48.62 -3.78 4.36
CA GLY A 15 47.28 -4.03 3.88
C GLY A 15 46.25 -3.50 4.86
N THR A 16 45.67 -2.37 4.59
CA THR A 16 44.52 -1.82 5.36
C THR A 16 43.31 -2.74 5.16
N VAL A 17 43.08 -3.62 6.12
CA VAL A 17 41.88 -4.46 6.14
C VAL A 17 40.68 -3.57 6.42
N VAL A 18 40.05 -3.08 5.35
CA VAL A 18 38.73 -2.40 5.45
C VAL A 18 37.71 -3.44 5.90
N ARG A 19 37.41 -3.48 7.18
CA ARG A 19 36.28 -4.26 7.70
C ARG A 19 34.99 -3.69 7.11
N ARG A 20 34.49 -4.33 6.05
CA ARG A 20 33.15 -4.07 5.54
C ARG A 20 32.16 -4.47 6.63
N HIS A 21 31.67 -3.51 7.40
CA HIS A 21 30.54 -3.75 8.29
C HIS A 21 29.36 -4.20 7.46
N ALA A 22 28.87 -5.42 7.72
CA ALA A 22 27.62 -5.90 7.13
C ALA A 22 26.52 -4.88 7.47
N PRO A 23 25.66 -4.50 6.50
CA PRO A 23 24.57 -3.59 6.78
C PRO A 23 23.70 -4.15 7.91
N PRO A 24 23.18 -3.30 8.79
CA PRO A 24 22.38 -3.74 9.94
C PRO A 24 21.21 -4.59 9.45
N LYS A 25 21.03 -5.78 10.02
CA LYS A 25 19.94 -6.70 9.68
C LYS A 25 18.62 -5.96 9.90
N ARG A 26 17.79 -5.89 8.84
CA ARG A 26 16.45 -5.32 8.91
C ARG A 26 15.65 -6.04 10.00
N GLN A 27 15.18 -5.29 10.99
CA GLN A 27 14.33 -5.84 12.05
C GLN A 27 13.02 -6.38 11.44
N LYS A 28 12.51 -7.49 12.01
CA LYS A 28 11.21 -8.06 11.60
C LYS A 28 10.11 -7.02 11.89
N ASN A 29 9.14 -6.89 10.98
CA ASN A 29 8.05 -5.92 11.09
C ASN A 29 7.30 -6.01 12.44
N ALA A 30 7.11 -7.21 12.98
CA ALA A 30 6.48 -7.45 14.29
C ALA A 30 7.19 -6.76 15.48
N LYS A 31 8.49 -6.44 15.36
CA LYS A 31 9.23 -5.68 16.38
C LYS A 31 9.10 -4.15 16.24
N ILE A 32 8.67 -3.70 15.06
CA ILE A 32 8.62 -2.26 14.72
C ILE A 32 7.19 -1.73 14.80
N ARG A 33 6.19 -2.61 14.63
CA ARG A 33 4.78 -2.24 14.51
C ARG A 33 3.92 -3.07 15.43
N PRO A 34 3.03 -2.44 16.20
CA PRO A 34 2.09 -3.16 17.07
C PRO A 34 1.07 -3.97 16.27
N ARG A 35 0.82 -3.60 15.00
CA ARG A 35 -0.11 -4.28 14.10
C ARG A 35 0.18 -3.96 12.62
N GLU A 36 -0.31 -4.81 11.73
CA GLU A 36 -0.11 -4.70 10.27
C GLU A 36 -1.34 -4.13 9.53
N TYR A 37 -2.31 -3.57 10.22
CA TYR A 37 -3.51 -2.97 9.64
C TYR A 37 -3.84 -1.63 10.30
N LEU A 38 -4.68 -0.84 9.65
CA LEU A 38 -5.20 0.44 10.14
C LEU A 38 -6.68 0.28 10.50
N THR A 39 -7.13 1.00 11.53
CA THR A 39 -8.55 1.15 11.82
C THR A 39 -9.20 2.14 10.85
N GLU A 40 -10.53 2.10 10.71
CA GLU A 40 -11.27 3.06 9.89
C GLU A 40 -11.01 4.52 10.32
N ALA A 41 -11.01 4.79 11.62
CA ALA A 41 -10.70 6.11 12.17
C ALA A 41 -9.29 6.61 11.80
N GLU A 42 -8.31 5.71 11.76
CA GLU A 42 -6.95 6.04 11.34
C GLU A 42 -6.86 6.31 9.85
N ILE A 43 -7.60 5.55 9.04
CA ILE A 43 -7.69 5.78 7.59
C ILE A 43 -8.34 7.15 7.32
N ASP A 44 -9.41 7.51 8.03
CA ASP A 44 -10.04 8.82 7.92
C ASP A 44 -9.08 9.96 8.30
N ARG A 45 -8.29 9.79 9.37
CA ARG A 45 -7.24 10.74 9.76
C ARG A 45 -6.19 10.89 8.66
N LEU A 46 -5.73 9.78 8.07
CA LEU A 46 -4.76 9.79 6.97
C LEU A 46 -5.33 10.46 5.72
N MET A 47 -6.59 10.18 5.37
CA MET A 47 -7.26 10.83 4.24
C MET A 47 -7.38 12.34 4.44
N LYS A 48 -7.78 12.79 5.65
CA LYS A 48 -7.84 14.21 6.00
C LYS A 48 -6.47 14.86 5.93
N ALA A 49 -5.42 14.20 6.43
CA ALA A 49 -4.05 14.68 6.35
C ALA A 49 -3.56 14.78 4.90
N ALA A 50 -3.78 13.74 4.11
CA ALA A 50 -3.42 13.71 2.69
C ALA A 50 -4.13 14.82 1.89
N ARG A 51 -5.43 15.08 2.20
CA ARG A 51 -6.24 16.10 1.53
C ARG A 51 -5.72 17.51 1.78
N LYS A 52 -5.21 17.80 2.96
CA LYS A 52 -4.65 19.13 3.33
C LYS A 52 -3.28 19.40 2.70
N ARG A 53 -2.63 18.41 2.08
CA ARG A 53 -1.27 18.53 1.57
C ARG A 53 -1.24 19.00 0.11
N GLY A 54 -1.20 20.33 -0.07
CA GLY A 54 -0.93 20.98 -1.35
C GLY A 54 -1.96 20.69 -2.45
N ARG A 55 -1.61 21.06 -3.66
CA ARG A 55 -2.45 21.00 -4.87
C ARG A 55 -3.07 19.62 -5.15
N TRP A 56 -2.35 18.54 -4.82
CA TRP A 56 -2.75 17.17 -5.12
C TRP A 56 -3.47 16.47 -3.98
N GLY A 57 -3.87 17.23 -2.95
CA GLY A 57 -4.50 16.66 -1.75
C GLY A 57 -5.76 15.86 -2.04
N TYR A 58 -6.59 16.32 -2.98
CA TYR A 58 -7.81 15.61 -3.37
C TYR A 58 -7.51 14.24 -3.97
N ARG A 59 -6.61 14.20 -4.97
CA ARG A 59 -6.13 12.94 -5.56
C ARG A 59 -5.57 11.99 -4.50
N ASN A 60 -4.74 12.50 -3.59
CA ASN A 60 -4.08 11.70 -2.56
C ASN A 60 -5.09 11.05 -1.61
N ALA A 61 -6.09 11.80 -1.15
CA ALA A 61 -7.17 11.27 -0.31
C ALA A 61 -8.02 10.24 -1.06
N THR A 62 -8.35 10.50 -2.34
CA THR A 62 -9.08 9.54 -3.19
C THR A 62 -8.31 8.25 -3.39
N MET A 63 -6.98 8.31 -3.56
CA MET A 63 -6.13 7.12 -3.65
C MET A 63 -6.19 6.26 -2.38
N ILE A 64 -6.15 6.87 -1.20
CA ILE A 64 -6.25 6.16 0.08
C ILE A 64 -7.64 5.51 0.19
N LEU A 65 -8.71 6.23 -0.14
CA LEU A 65 -10.08 5.72 -0.11
C LEU A 65 -10.25 4.48 -1.00
N VAL A 66 -9.85 4.58 -2.26
CA VAL A 66 -9.98 3.49 -3.24
C VAL A 66 -9.09 2.29 -2.87
N ALA A 67 -7.85 2.54 -2.41
CA ALA A 67 -6.94 1.48 -1.96
C ALA A 67 -7.52 0.70 -0.77
N PHE A 68 -8.10 1.41 0.20
CA PHE A 68 -8.73 0.79 1.37
C PHE A 68 -10.00 0.04 1.00
N ARG A 69 -10.95 0.70 0.35
CA ARG A 69 -12.27 0.13 0.06
C ARG A 69 -12.23 -1.13 -0.81
N HIS A 70 -11.34 -1.14 -1.81
CA HIS A 70 -11.20 -2.27 -2.73
C HIS A 70 -10.04 -3.21 -2.42
N GLY A 71 -9.31 -2.95 -1.34
CA GLY A 71 -8.17 -3.76 -0.93
C GLY A 71 -7.11 -3.90 -2.02
N LEU A 72 -6.89 -2.86 -2.83
CA LEU A 72 -5.98 -2.91 -3.97
C LEU A 72 -4.52 -3.05 -3.52
N ARG A 73 -3.76 -3.85 -4.27
CA ARG A 73 -2.30 -3.78 -4.17
C ARG A 73 -1.82 -2.46 -4.77
N VAL A 74 -0.70 -1.96 -4.28
CA VAL A 74 -0.18 -0.67 -4.75
C VAL A 74 0.01 -0.62 -6.28
N GLY A 75 0.46 -1.72 -6.89
CA GLY A 75 0.58 -1.81 -8.35
C GLY A 75 -0.78 -1.73 -9.05
N GLU A 76 -1.81 -2.40 -8.52
CA GLU A 76 -3.18 -2.35 -9.04
C GLU A 76 -3.76 -0.93 -8.96
N LEU A 77 -3.54 -0.25 -7.83
CA LEU A 77 -3.98 1.12 -7.59
C LEU A 77 -3.38 2.11 -8.59
N VAL A 78 -2.04 2.11 -8.73
CA VAL A 78 -1.37 3.11 -9.58
C VAL A 78 -1.53 2.85 -11.07
N SER A 79 -1.86 1.61 -11.47
CA SER A 79 -2.17 1.25 -12.85
C SER A 79 -3.66 1.32 -13.19
N LEU A 80 -4.51 1.78 -12.26
CA LEU A 80 -5.95 1.89 -12.48
C LEU A 80 -6.26 2.85 -13.62
N ARG A 81 -7.17 2.44 -14.53
CA ARG A 81 -7.56 3.20 -15.70
C ARG A 81 -9.02 3.60 -15.62
N TRP A 82 -9.38 4.65 -16.36
CA TRP A 82 -10.75 5.16 -16.40
C TRP A 82 -11.74 4.20 -17.07
N ASP A 83 -11.28 3.34 -17.99
CA ASP A 83 -12.11 2.28 -18.59
C ASP A 83 -12.50 1.16 -17.62
N GLN A 84 -11.84 1.08 -16.45
CA GLN A 84 -12.18 0.17 -15.36
C GLN A 84 -13.23 0.75 -14.40
N VAL A 85 -13.55 2.03 -14.51
CA VAL A 85 -14.54 2.73 -13.65
C VAL A 85 -15.84 2.90 -14.41
N ASP A 86 -16.80 2.02 -14.14
CA ASP A 86 -18.13 2.15 -14.70
C ASP A 86 -18.99 3.08 -13.82
N PHE A 87 -19.19 4.31 -14.28
CA PHE A 87 -20.00 5.31 -13.60
C PHE A 87 -21.51 5.11 -13.79
N ALA A 88 -21.93 4.32 -14.78
CA ALA A 88 -23.34 4.05 -15.06
C ALA A 88 -23.88 2.99 -14.11
N THR A 89 -23.15 1.89 -13.99
CA THR A 89 -23.53 0.76 -13.11
C THR A 89 -22.93 0.87 -11.71
N ALA A 90 -22.11 1.90 -11.43
CA ALA A 90 -21.42 2.10 -10.17
C ALA A 90 -20.51 0.92 -9.78
N HIS A 91 -19.69 0.44 -10.72
CA HIS A 91 -18.75 -0.65 -10.47
C HIS A 91 -17.31 -0.29 -10.84
N LEU A 92 -16.38 -0.90 -10.12
CA LEU A 92 -14.96 -0.88 -10.41
C LEU A 92 -14.53 -2.28 -10.88
N HIS A 93 -14.01 -2.36 -12.11
CA HIS A 93 -13.41 -3.59 -12.63
C HIS A 93 -11.97 -3.70 -12.14
N VAL A 94 -11.71 -4.65 -11.27
CA VAL A 94 -10.39 -4.83 -10.66
C VAL A 94 -9.62 -5.92 -11.39
N ASN A 95 -8.60 -5.51 -12.15
CA ASN A 95 -7.68 -6.41 -12.82
C ASN A 95 -6.57 -6.79 -11.84
N ARG A 96 -6.56 -8.05 -11.40
CA ARG A 96 -5.59 -8.51 -10.41
C ARG A 96 -4.24 -8.81 -11.05
N LEU A 97 -3.19 -8.12 -10.64
CA LEU A 97 -1.82 -8.45 -11.02
C LEU A 97 -1.45 -9.84 -10.47
N LYS A 98 -0.53 -10.54 -11.13
CA LYS A 98 0.01 -11.85 -10.71
C LYS A 98 -1.01 -13.01 -10.75
N ARG A 99 -1.76 -13.15 -11.85
CA ARG A 99 -2.70 -14.27 -12.09
C ARG A 99 -3.84 -14.36 -11.05
N GLY A 100 -4.22 -13.26 -10.42
CA GLY A 100 -5.44 -13.18 -9.62
C GLY A 100 -6.69 -13.21 -10.50
N ARG A 101 -7.84 -13.62 -9.95
CA ARG A 101 -9.12 -13.53 -10.64
C ARG A 101 -9.55 -12.06 -10.75
N GLU A 102 -10.03 -11.67 -11.91
CA GLU A 102 -10.71 -10.38 -12.09
C GLU A 102 -11.97 -10.34 -11.26
N SER A 103 -12.29 -9.17 -10.73
CA SER A 103 -13.48 -8.99 -9.90
C SER A 103 -14.13 -7.64 -10.17
N GLN A 104 -15.44 -7.57 -10.00
CA GLN A 104 -16.20 -6.34 -10.05
C GLN A 104 -16.57 -5.94 -8.61
N HIS A 105 -16.26 -4.71 -8.26
CA HIS A 105 -16.52 -4.19 -6.92
C HIS A 105 -17.52 -3.04 -7.00
N PRO A 106 -18.59 -3.02 -6.18
CA PRO A 106 -19.51 -1.90 -6.16
C PRO A 106 -18.80 -0.64 -5.66
N LEU A 107 -19.05 0.48 -6.32
CA LEU A 107 -18.60 1.82 -5.92
C LEU A 107 -19.68 2.50 -5.08
N SER A 108 -19.34 2.90 -3.88
CA SER A 108 -20.23 3.67 -3.01
C SER A 108 -20.35 5.14 -3.44
N GLY A 109 -21.38 5.83 -2.94
CA GLY A 109 -21.59 7.25 -3.25
C GLY A 109 -20.37 8.15 -3.00
N PRO A 110 -19.67 8.04 -1.86
CA PRO A 110 -18.43 8.80 -1.62
C PRO A 110 -17.35 8.56 -2.67
N GLU A 111 -17.14 7.32 -3.11
CA GLU A 111 -16.15 6.95 -4.12
C GLU A 111 -16.52 7.50 -5.50
N LEU A 112 -17.79 7.33 -5.89
CA LEU A 112 -18.29 7.89 -7.15
C LEU A 112 -18.10 9.40 -7.22
N ARG A 113 -18.44 10.14 -6.14
CA ARG A 113 -18.22 11.58 -6.08
C ARG A 113 -16.75 11.92 -6.20
N ALA A 114 -15.88 11.19 -5.48
CA ALA A 114 -14.44 11.43 -5.50
C ALA A 114 -13.85 11.17 -6.89
N LEU A 115 -14.19 10.06 -7.53
CA LEU A 115 -13.69 9.69 -8.85
C LEU A 115 -14.24 10.63 -9.94
N ARG A 116 -15.52 11.02 -9.88
CA ARG A 116 -16.10 12.00 -10.82
C ARG A 116 -15.41 13.37 -10.72
N GLN A 117 -15.14 13.84 -9.50
CA GLN A 117 -14.41 15.10 -9.30
C GLN A 117 -12.99 14.97 -9.85
N LEU A 118 -12.27 13.91 -9.52
CA LEU A 118 -10.91 13.67 -10.02
C LEU A 118 -10.87 13.63 -11.55
N LYS A 119 -11.86 13.01 -12.19
CA LYS A 119 -11.96 12.96 -13.66
C LYS A 119 -12.17 14.35 -14.28
N ARG A 120 -12.96 15.23 -13.64
CA ARG A 120 -13.15 16.62 -14.10
C ARG A 120 -11.91 17.48 -13.93
N GLU A 121 -11.14 17.27 -12.85
CA GLU A 121 -9.93 18.04 -12.54
C GLU A 121 -8.72 17.58 -13.35
N GLN A 122 -8.79 16.40 -13.94
CA GLN A 122 -7.70 15.84 -14.72
C GLN A 122 -7.65 16.44 -16.13
N THR A 123 -6.44 16.72 -16.59
CA THR A 123 -6.23 17.12 -17.99
C THR A 123 -6.72 16.03 -18.94
N GLN A 124 -7.49 16.41 -19.95
CA GLN A 124 -8.02 15.47 -20.94
C GLN A 124 -6.90 14.66 -21.61
N GLY A 125 -7.15 13.36 -21.83
CA GLY A 125 -6.28 12.48 -22.61
C GLY A 125 -5.56 11.38 -21.83
N SER A 126 -5.50 11.42 -20.50
CA SER A 126 -4.91 10.31 -19.76
C SER A 126 -5.91 9.17 -19.55
N ARG A 127 -5.47 7.95 -19.88
CA ARG A 127 -6.22 6.74 -19.56
C ARG A 127 -6.14 6.32 -18.08
N PHE A 128 -5.14 6.82 -17.34
CA PHE A 128 -4.92 6.45 -15.94
C PHE A 128 -5.70 7.35 -14.98
N VAL A 129 -6.22 6.76 -13.91
CA VAL A 129 -6.98 7.47 -12.87
C VAL A 129 -6.06 8.34 -12.01
N PHE A 130 -4.87 7.86 -11.68
CA PHE A 130 -3.97 8.54 -10.75
C PHE A 130 -2.67 8.96 -11.43
N LEU A 131 -2.53 10.26 -11.63
CA LEU A 131 -1.36 10.86 -12.27
C LEU A 131 -0.42 11.50 -11.25
N SER A 132 0.86 11.51 -11.59
CA SER A 132 1.88 12.31 -10.91
C SER A 132 1.71 13.80 -11.23
N GLU A 133 2.51 14.63 -10.58
CA GLU A 133 2.55 16.07 -10.88
C GLU A 133 3.01 16.41 -12.31
N ARG A 134 3.71 15.47 -12.94
CA ARG A 134 4.21 15.60 -14.33
C ARG A 134 3.24 15.02 -15.37
N GLY A 135 2.02 14.64 -14.99
CA GLY A 135 1.03 14.05 -15.89
C GLY A 135 1.25 12.59 -16.27
N SER A 136 2.32 11.95 -15.79
CA SER A 136 2.56 10.51 -15.96
C SER A 136 1.84 9.70 -14.88
N PRO A 137 1.60 8.38 -15.07
CA PRO A 137 1.05 7.53 -14.01
C PRO A 137 1.87 7.61 -12.72
N LEU A 138 1.20 7.63 -11.58
CA LEU A 138 1.88 7.63 -10.29
C LEU A 138 2.58 6.29 -10.08
N THR A 139 3.80 6.32 -9.53
CA THR A 139 4.56 5.09 -9.25
C THR A 139 4.18 4.48 -7.89
N PRO A 140 4.39 3.15 -7.68
CA PRO A 140 4.22 2.53 -6.37
C PRO A 140 5.02 3.23 -5.26
N ARG A 141 6.26 3.64 -5.57
CA ARG A 141 7.11 4.40 -4.65
C ARG A 141 6.54 5.78 -4.35
N GLY A 142 6.01 6.47 -5.35
CA GLY A 142 5.36 7.78 -5.18
C GLY A 142 4.17 7.72 -4.25
N PHE A 143 3.30 6.71 -4.40
CA PHE A 143 2.17 6.48 -3.48
C PHE A 143 2.65 6.16 -2.05
N ALA A 144 3.63 5.27 -1.89
CA ALA A 144 4.18 4.92 -0.58
C ALA A 144 4.79 6.14 0.13
N GLN A 145 5.53 6.99 -0.59
CA GLN A 145 6.08 8.23 -0.05
C GLN A 145 4.99 9.24 0.34
N MET A 146 3.98 9.39 -0.49
CA MET A 146 2.82 10.27 -0.19
C MET A 146 2.13 9.82 1.08
N LEU A 147 1.84 8.52 1.22
CA LEU A 147 1.19 7.94 2.38
C LEU A 147 2.04 8.13 3.66
N SER A 148 3.33 7.84 3.60
CA SER A 148 4.27 8.03 4.70
C SER A 148 4.34 9.50 5.14
N ARG A 149 4.44 10.45 4.20
CA ARG A 149 4.45 11.88 4.51
C ARG A 149 3.14 12.35 5.14
N SER A 150 2.00 11.79 4.73
CA SER A 150 0.70 12.10 5.33
C SER A 150 0.62 11.58 6.77
N ALA A 151 1.14 10.39 7.04
CA ALA A 151 1.21 9.83 8.38
C ALA A 151 2.12 10.67 9.30
N LEU A 152 3.32 11.03 8.83
CA LEU A 152 4.26 11.88 9.58
C LEU A 152 3.66 13.25 9.91
N SER A 153 2.83 13.83 9.03
CA SER A 153 2.24 15.16 9.28
C SER A 153 1.17 15.20 10.37
N ILE A 154 0.80 14.07 10.93
CA ILE A 154 -0.17 13.92 12.02
C ILE A 154 0.39 13.08 13.17
N ASP A 155 1.72 12.97 13.26
CA ASP A 155 2.45 12.21 14.28
C ASP A 155 1.86 10.81 14.48
N PHE A 156 1.69 10.08 13.35
CA PHE A 156 1.12 8.73 13.40
C PHE A 156 2.05 7.81 14.20
N PRO A 157 1.53 6.99 15.13
CA PRO A 157 2.35 6.32 16.14
C PRO A 157 3.29 5.21 15.60
N PHE A 158 3.17 4.88 14.32
CA PHE A 158 4.04 3.90 13.66
C PHE A 158 4.13 4.16 12.14
N PRO A 159 5.16 3.65 11.46
CA PRO A 159 5.32 3.81 10.03
C PRO A 159 4.17 3.17 9.24
N VAL A 160 3.53 3.95 8.35
CA VAL A 160 2.43 3.50 7.51
C VAL A 160 2.93 3.16 6.11
N HIS A 161 2.44 2.05 5.55
CA HIS A 161 2.77 1.61 4.20
C HIS A 161 1.51 1.11 3.45
N PRO A 162 1.54 1.07 2.10
CA PRO A 162 0.35 0.78 1.28
C PRO A 162 -0.38 -0.53 1.62
N HIS A 163 0.37 -1.57 1.99
CA HIS A 163 -0.23 -2.88 2.25
C HIS A 163 -1.12 -2.89 3.50
N MET A 164 -0.88 -1.96 4.45
CA MET A 164 -1.74 -1.79 5.63
C MET A 164 -3.17 -1.37 5.27
N LEU A 165 -3.37 -0.62 4.19
CA LEU A 165 -4.70 -0.27 3.68
C LEU A 165 -5.46 -1.52 3.19
N ARG A 166 -4.76 -2.41 2.50
CA ARG A 166 -5.33 -3.68 2.05
C ARG A 166 -5.64 -4.62 3.22
N HIS A 167 -4.77 -4.69 4.21
CA HIS A 167 -5.05 -5.44 5.45
C HIS A 167 -6.26 -4.85 6.17
N ALA A 168 -6.36 -3.54 6.27
CA ALA A 168 -7.51 -2.86 6.87
C ALA A 168 -8.83 -3.21 6.15
N CYS A 169 -8.83 -3.26 4.80
CA CYS A 169 -9.96 -3.74 4.02
C CYS A 169 -10.36 -5.17 4.44
N GLY A 170 -9.39 -6.10 4.45
CA GLY A 170 -9.65 -7.49 4.82
C GLY A 170 -10.21 -7.64 6.24
N PHE A 171 -9.63 -6.93 7.21
CA PHE A 171 -10.12 -6.93 8.60
C PHE A 171 -11.51 -6.30 8.74
N LYS A 172 -11.76 -5.17 8.06
CA LYS A 172 -13.09 -4.53 8.08
C LYS A 172 -14.16 -5.47 7.57
N LEU A 173 -13.96 -6.04 6.38
CA LEU A 173 -14.94 -6.95 5.78
C LEU A 173 -15.14 -8.23 6.62
N ALA A 174 -14.08 -8.76 7.23
CA ALA A 174 -14.19 -9.90 8.13
C ALA A 174 -14.98 -9.57 9.41
N ASN A 175 -14.77 -8.39 9.99
CA ASN A 175 -15.54 -7.92 11.15
C ASN A 175 -17.00 -7.58 10.81
N ASP A 176 -17.30 -7.22 9.55
CA ASP A 176 -18.66 -7.03 9.06
C ASP A 176 -19.41 -8.37 8.82
N GLY A 177 -18.76 -9.51 9.06
CA GLY A 177 -19.38 -10.83 8.96
C GLY A 177 -19.35 -11.46 7.57
N HIS A 178 -18.59 -10.90 6.62
CA HIS A 178 -18.46 -11.51 5.30
C HIS A 178 -17.66 -12.82 5.37
N ASP A 179 -18.13 -13.82 4.65
CA ASP A 179 -17.49 -15.14 4.65
C ASP A 179 -16.10 -15.14 3.99
N THR A 180 -15.26 -16.12 4.39
CA THR A 180 -13.86 -16.19 3.98
C THR A 180 -13.68 -16.36 2.47
N ARG A 181 -14.60 -17.04 1.77
CA ARG A 181 -14.53 -17.22 0.31
C ARG A 181 -14.85 -15.93 -0.43
N ALA A 182 -15.91 -15.23 -0.01
CA ALA A 182 -16.23 -13.92 -0.57
C ALA A 182 -15.08 -12.94 -0.36
N LEU A 183 -14.45 -12.94 0.82
CA LEU A 183 -13.26 -12.14 1.08
C LEU A 183 -12.07 -12.55 0.20
N GLN A 184 -11.86 -13.84 0.01
CA GLN A 184 -10.80 -14.34 -0.86
C GLN A 184 -10.94 -13.82 -2.29
N ASP A 185 -12.14 -13.92 -2.85
CA ASP A 185 -12.45 -13.45 -4.21
C ASP A 185 -12.37 -11.93 -4.31
N TYR A 186 -12.94 -11.21 -3.34
CA TYR A 186 -12.87 -9.75 -3.28
C TYR A 186 -11.43 -9.23 -3.24
N LEU A 187 -10.58 -9.80 -2.40
CA LEU A 187 -9.17 -9.42 -2.30
C LEU A 187 -8.32 -10.02 -3.44
N GLY A 188 -8.82 -11.01 -4.18
CA GLY A 188 -8.09 -11.70 -5.23
C GLY A 188 -6.89 -12.46 -4.65
N HIS A 189 -7.09 -13.19 -3.53
CA HIS A 189 -6.08 -14.08 -2.98
C HIS A 189 -6.12 -15.43 -3.68
N ARG A 190 -4.97 -15.87 -4.22
CA ARG A 190 -4.87 -17.19 -4.84
C ARG A 190 -5.01 -18.32 -3.81
N GLN A 191 -4.45 -18.14 -2.63
CA GLN A 191 -4.49 -19.11 -1.53
C GLN A 191 -5.39 -18.59 -0.43
N ILE A 192 -6.30 -19.44 0.05
CA ILE A 192 -7.28 -19.07 1.07
C ILE A 192 -6.61 -18.71 2.41
N GLN A 193 -5.45 -19.30 2.72
CA GLN A 193 -4.70 -19.04 3.94
C GLN A 193 -4.35 -17.55 4.12
N HIS A 194 -4.18 -16.83 3.02
CA HIS A 194 -3.96 -15.38 3.09
C HIS A 194 -5.21 -14.60 3.52
N THR A 195 -6.39 -15.22 3.43
CA THR A 195 -7.68 -14.62 3.81
C THR A 195 -8.12 -15.08 5.20
N VAL A 196 -7.90 -16.36 5.53
CA VAL A 196 -8.25 -16.98 6.82
C VAL A 196 -7.75 -16.15 8.01
N ARG A 197 -6.55 -15.59 7.92
CA ARG A 197 -5.98 -14.71 8.94
C ARG A 197 -6.88 -13.51 9.34
N TYR A 198 -7.72 -13.01 8.43
CA TYR A 198 -8.63 -11.90 8.74
C TYR A 198 -9.85 -12.38 9.51
N THR A 199 -10.43 -13.51 9.11
CA THR A 199 -11.59 -14.09 9.76
C THR A 199 -11.23 -14.72 11.10
N GLU A 200 -10.05 -15.30 11.26
CA GLU A 200 -9.57 -15.82 12.55
C GLU A 200 -9.43 -14.73 13.62
N MET A 201 -9.03 -13.52 13.21
CA MET A 201 -8.81 -12.39 14.11
C MET A 201 -10.06 -11.49 14.24
N ALA A 202 -11.15 -11.77 13.54
CA ALA A 202 -12.37 -10.99 13.62
C ALA A 202 -13.06 -11.23 14.97
N ALA A 203 -13.21 -10.17 15.77
CA ALA A 203 -13.86 -10.26 17.08
C ALA A 203 -15.33 -10.74 17.00
N ALA A 204 -16.01 -10.39 15.91
CA ALA A 204 -17.40 -10.76 15.67
C ALA A 204 -17.61 -12.23 15.23
N ARG A 205 -16.53 -13.01 15.06
CA ARG A 205 -16.58 -14.38 14.49
C ARG A 205 -17.53 -15.31 15.23
N PHE A 206 -17.69 -15.13 16.53
CA PHE A 206 -18.50 -15.98 17.39
C PHE A 206 -19.83 -15.35 17.77
N ASN A 207 -20.14 -14.14 17.27
CA ASN A 207 -21.43 -13.51 17.52
C ASN A 207 -22.56 -14.36 16.90
N GLY A 208 -23.59 -14.65 17.68
CA GLY A 208 -24.73 -15.43 17.21
C GLY A 208 -24.52 -16.96 17.19
N PHE A 209 -23.40 -17.48 17.74
CA PHE A 209 -23.26 -18.95 17.91
C PHE A 209 -24.27 -19.51 18.87
N TRP A 210 -24.73 -18.72 19.82
CA TRP A 210 -25.76 -19.02 20.76
C TRP A 210 -26.88 -17.99 20.60
N ALA A 211 -28.02 -18.38 20.13
CA ALA A 211 -29.25 -17.58 20.18
C ALA A 211 -30.01 -18.01 21.46
N ASP A 212 -30.15 -17.10 22.43
CA ASP A 212 -31.05 -17.26 23.58
C ASP A 212 -32.46 -16.94 23.15
#